data_b6b4db84ee0d8faa1469fb0f8747da1a
#
_entry.id   b6b4db84ee0d8faa1469fb0f8747da1a
#
_cell.length_a   1.000
_cell.length_b   1.000
_cell.length_c   1.000
_cell.angle_alpha   90.00
_cell.angle_beta   90.00
_cell.angle_gamma   90.00
#
_symmetry.space_group_name_H-M   'P 1'
#
loop_
_entity.id
_entity.type
_entity.pdbx_description
1 polymer ?
#
loop_
_entity_poly.entity_id
_entity_poly.type
_entity_poly.pdbx_seq_one_letter_code
_entity_poly.pdbx_strand_id
1 'polypeptide(L)'
;LSVIKTLKKWSGKLIEPKYTKNISSSLIKNEIRKIGTTPETRISKFKRLINAKELVRVLECHNPLTGLIVENVNYIENQKLYEFDCMWSSSLTDSVSRGMPDNQSVDYSTRIQGVSDIFNVTTKPLIFDIDNGGSIEHLPNVVKNLDRIGVSGIIMEDKVGLKKNSLFSDQKNVKQDNIKNFCEKIRKAKNATLSDDFFVVSRVESLILGKSVN
;
A
#
# COMPACT_ATOMS: atom_id res chain seq x y z
N LEU A 1 -30.53 -24.51 0.51
CA LEU A 1 -31.96 -24.79 0.78
C LEU A 1 -32.72 -23.57 1.35
N SER A 2 -32.11 -22.68 2.14
CA SER A 2 -32.78 -21.49 2.70
C SER A 2 -33.04 -20.41 1.65
N VAL A 3 -32.10 -20.18 0.73
CA VAL A 3 -32.20 -19.16 -0.34
C VAL A 3 -33.38 -19.47 -1.27
N ILE A 4 -33.55 -20.72 -1.72
CA ILE A 4 -34.67 -21.15 -2.58
C ILE A 4 -36.01 -20.94 -1.88
N LYS A 5 -36.10 -21.26 -0.57
CA LYS A 5 -37.32 -21.03 0.23
C LYS A 5 -37.66 -19.54 0.33
N THR A 6 -36.64 -18.68 0.47
CA THR A 6 -36.83 -17.23 0.55
C THR A 6 -37.29 -16.66 -0.78
N LEU A 7 -36.67 -17.06 -1.89
CA LEU A 7 -37.02 -16.60 -3.23
C LEU A 7 -38.46 -17.01 -3.64
N LYS A 8 -38.91 -18.21 -3.26
CA LYS A 8 -40.28 -18.67 -3.53
C LYS A 8 -41.37 -17.78 -2.91
N LYS A 9 -41.08 -17.05 -1.82
CA LYS A 9 -42.07 -16.15 -1.18
C LYS A 9 -42.48 -14.95 -2.06
N TRP A 10 -41.70 -14.60 -3.07
CA TRP A 10 -41.89 -13.47 -4.00
C TRP A 10 -41.76 -13.88 -5.47
N SER A 11 -42.03 -15.16 -5.76
CA SER A 11 -41.94 -15.72 -7.12
C SER A 11 -40.52 -15.57 -7.77
N GLY A 12 -39.48 -15.38 -6.96
CA GLY A 12 -38.12 -15.31 -7.43
C GLY A 12 -37.59 -16.68 -7.85
N LYS A 13 -36.71 -16.70 -8.85
CA LYS A 13 -36.02 -17.91 -9.32
C LYS A 13 -34.54 -17.80 -9.07
N LEU A 14 -33.93 -18.88 -8.55
CA LEU A 14 -32.50 -19.02 -8.52
C LEU A 14 -32.03 -19.49 -9.90
N ILE A 15 -31.19 -18.68 -10.57
CA ILE A 15 -30.54 -19.08 -11.83
C ILE A 15 -29.09 -19.33 -11.48
N GLU A 16 -28.67 -20.58 -11.52
CA GLU A 16 -27.27 -20.96 -11.39
C GLU A 16 -26.68 -21.08 -12.82
N PRO A 17 -25.76 -20.15 -13.21
CA PRO A 17 -25.09 -20.28 -14.49
C PRO A 17 -24.27 -21.57 -14.51
N LYS A 18 -24.18 -22.22 -15.66
CA LYS A 18 -23.34 -23.41 -15.80
C LYS A 18 -21.91 -23.07 -15.43
N TYR A 19 -21.34 -23.83 -14.51
CA TYR A 19 -19.93 -23.69 -14.13
C TYR A 19 -19.03 -23.89 -15.35
N THR A 20 -18.18 -22.92 -15.63
CA THR A 20 -17.22 -23.04 -16.75
C THR A 20 -16.18 -24.09 -16.37
N LYS A 21 -16.18 -25.21 -17.09
CA LYS A 21 -15.21 -26.29 -16.85
C LYS A 21 -13.78 -25.76 -16.98
N ASN A 22 -12.90 -26.24 -16.13
CA ASN A 22 -11.47 -25.90 -16.11
C ASN A 22 -11.12 -24.43 -15.77
N ILE A 23 -12.05 -23.67 -15.22
CA ILE A 23 -11.78 -22.35 -14.66
C ILE A 23 -12.16 -22.35 -13.18
N SER A 24 -11.19 -22.09 -12.33
CA SER A 24 -11.42 -21.87 -10.89
C SER A 24 -10.67 -20.63 -10.44
N SER A 25 -11.11 -20.02 -9.35
CA SER A 25 -10.40 -18.89 -8.76
C SER A 25 -8.95 -19.22 -8.44
N SER A 26 -8.66 -20.47 -8.05
CA SER A 26 -7.31 -20.94 -7.78
C SER A 26 -6.46 -21.04 -9.04
N LEU A 27 -7.03 -21.55 -10.15
CA LEU A 27 -6.32 -21.61 -11.44
C LEU A 27 -6.02 -20.20 -11.95
N ILE A 28 -7.00 -19.30 -11.95
CA ILE A 28 -6.79 -17.91 -12.36
C ILE A 28 -5.72 -17.26 -11.48
N LYS A 29 -5.79 -17.44 -10.15
CA LYS A 29 -4.78 -16.92 -9.22
C LYS A 29 -3.37 -17.45 -9.52
N ASN A 30 -3.24 -18.72 -9.85
CA ASN A 30 -1.96 -19.34 -10.21
C ASN A 30 -1.42 -18.83 -11.55
N GLU A 31 -2.27 -18.67 -12.56
CA GLU A 31 -1.86 -18.10 -13.85
C GLU A 31 -1.44 -16.62 -13.72
N ILE A 32 -2.18 -15.81 -12.95
CA ILE A 32 -1.78 -14.43 -12.65
C ILE A 32 -0.41 -14.41 -11.94
N ARG A 33 -0.16 -15.33 -11.00
CA ARG A 33 1.14 -15.45 -10.34
C ARG A 33 2.28 -15.81 -11.29
N LYS A 34 2.02 -16.66 -12.29
CA LYS A 34 3.03 -17.04 -13.30
C LYS A 34 3.33 -15.91 -14.29
N ILE A 35 2.31 -15.17 -14.68
CA ILE A 35 2.40 -14.09 -15.68
C ILE A 35 2.84 -12.78 -15.01
N GLY A 36 2.67 -12.67 -13.69
CA GLY A 36 2.82 -11.42 -12.94
C GLY A 36 1.56 -10.56 -12.98
N THR A 37 1.71 -9.30 -12.67
CA THR A 37 0.62 -8.31 -12.71
C THR A 37 1.12 -7.01 -13.32
N THR A 38 0.24 -6.31 -14.06
CA THR A 38 0.59 -4.98 -14.60
C THR A 38 0.52 -3.92 -13.51
N PRO A 39 1.24 -2.79 -13.67
CA PRO A 39 1.13 -1.64 -12.77
C PRO A 39 -0.33 -1.23 -12.51
N GLU A 40 -1.12 -1.06 -13.56
CA GLU A 40 -2.52 -0.63 -13.47
C GLU A 40 -3.39 -1.63 -12.70
N THR A 41 -3.18 -2.93 -12.94
CA THR A 41 -3.90 -3.99 -12.22
C THR A 41 -3.57 -3.97 -10.74
N ARG A 42 -2.30 -3.74 -10.38
CA ARG A 42 -1.83 -3.67 -9.00
C ARG A 42 -2.43 -2.47 -8.29
N ILE A 43 -2.39 -1.29 -8.90
CA ILE A 43 -2.95 -0.05 -8.35
C ILE A 43 -4.46 -0.18 -8.15
N SER A 44 -5.20 -0.59 -9.17
CA SER A 44 -6.67 -0.73 -9.09
C SER A 44 -7.10 -1.82 -8.09
N LYS A 45 -6.27 -2.83 -7.85
CA LYS A 45 -6.53 -3.86 -6.82
C LYS A 45 -6.57 -3.25 -5.42
N PHE A 46 -5.71 -2.28 -5.10
CA PHE A 46 -5.71 -1.59 -3.81
C PHE A 46 -7.01 -0.83 -3.57
N LYS A 47 -7.45 -0.05 -4.56
CA LYS A 47 -8.74 0.65 -4.48
C LYS A 47 -9.92 -0.30 -4.27
N ARG A 48 -9.94 -1.42 -5.01
CA ARG A 48 -10.98 -2.44 -4.80
C ARG A 48 -10.97 -3.04 -3.40
N LEU A 49 -9.79 -3.27 -2.82
CA LEU A 49 -9.65 -3.78 -1.46
C LEU A 49 -10.20 -2.79 -0.43
N ILE A 50 -9.85 -1.50 -0.54
CA ILE A 50 -10.37 -0.46 0.35
C ILE A 50 -11.90 -0.34 0.26
N ASN A 51 -12.46 -0.45 -0.93
CA ASN A 51 -13.91 -0.36 -1.11
C ASN A 51 -14.67 -1.61 -0.66
N ALA A 52 -14.03 -2.78 -0.66
CA ALA A 52 -14.67 -4.06 -0.38
C ALA A 52 -14.50 -4.55 1.05
N LYS A 53 -13.51 -4.06 1.79
CA LYS A 53 -13.16 -4.52 3.13
C LYS A 53 -13.25 -3.38 4.14
N GLU A 54 -13.80 -3.68 5.32
CA GLU A 54 -13.75 -2.75 6.46
C GLU A 54 -12.33 -2.53 6.97
N LEU A 55 -11.45 -3.54 6.82
CA LEU A 55 -10.08 -3.49 7.24
C LEU A 55 -9.18 -4.11 6.18
N VAL A 56 -8.23 -3.34 5.67
CA VAL A 56 -7.16 -3.79 4.78
C VAL A 56 -5.91 -4.04 5.64
N ARG A 57 -5.41 -5.28 5.61
CA ARG A 57 -4.21 -5.68 6.36
C ARG A 57 -2.98 -5.50 5.51
N VAL A 58 -2.08 -4.66 5.98
CA VAL A 58 -0.84 -4.33 5.28
C VAL A 58 0.33 -4.84 6.12
N LEU A 59 1.24 -5.58 5.51
CA LEU A 59 2.47 -6.03 6.16
C LEU A 59 3.68 -5.39 5.46
N GLU A 60 4.64 -5.01 6.27
CA GLU A 60 5.89 -4.44 5.82
C GLU A 60 6.72 -5.46 5.02
N CYS A 61 7.37 -5.00 3.95
CA CYS A 61 8.35 -5.76 3.18
C CYS A 61 9.44 -4.83 2.63
N HIS A 62 10.68 -5.31 2.57
CA HIS A 62 11.86 -4.54 2.18
C HIS A 62 12.77 -5.25 1.17
N ASN A 63 12.45 -6.48 0.79
CA ASN A 63 13.15 -7.24 -0.23
C ASN A 63 12.24 -8.34 -0.85
N PRO A 64 12.65 -9.01 -1.94
CA PRO A 64 11.86 -10.06 -2.57
C PRO A 64 11.46 -11.19 -1.63
N LEU A 65 12.33 -11.61 -0.70
CA LEU A 65 12.01 -12.69 0.23
C LEU A 65 10.87 -12.31 1.18
N THR A 66 10.93 -11.12 1.78
CA THR A 66 9.85 -10.62 2.65
C THR A 66 8.58 -10.36 1.85
N GLY A 67 8.68 -9.91 0.59
CA GLY A 67 7.55 -9.81 -0.33
C GLY A 67 6.88 -11.16 -0.60
N LEU A 68 7.65 -12.22 -0.83
CA LEU A 68 7.12 -13.58 -0.98
C LEU A 68 6.43 -14.10 0.28
N ILE A 69 6.94 -13.74 1.47
CA ILE A 69 6.27 -14.07 2.74
C ILE A 69 4.90 -13.39 2.80
N VAL A 70 4.82 -12.08 2.53
CA VAL A 70 3.54 -11.35 2.52
C VAL A 70 2.59 -11.91 1.47
N GLU A 71 3.10 -12.29 0.30
CA GLU A 71 2.28 -12.84 -0.80
C GLU A 71 1.62 -14.16 -0.41
N ASN A 72 2.32 -15.02 0.34
CA ASN A 72 1.93 -16.42 0.53
C ASN A 72 1.44 -16.75 1.95
N VAL A 73 1.80 -15.97 2.97
CA VAL A 73 1.39 -16.26 4.33
C VAL A 73 -0.12 -16.13 4.49
N ASN A 74 -0.73 -17.19 4.97
CA ASN A 74 -2.16 -17.22 5.25
C ASN A 74 -2.45 -18.34 6.25
N TYR A 75 -3.59 -18.25 6.92
CA TYR A 75 -4.12 -19.35 7.72
C TYR A 75 -5.65 -19.39 7.63
N ILE A 76 -6.24 -20.53 7.90
CA ILE A 76 -7.68 -20.75 7.89
C ILE A 76 -8.15 -21.06 9.30
N GLU A 77 -9.12 -20.28 9.77
CA GLU A 77 -9.79 -20.50 11.05
C GLU A 77 -11.30 -20.35 10.83
N ASN A 78 -12.08 -21.32 11.34
CA ASN A 78 -13.53 -21.35 11.21
C ASN A 78 -14.03 -21.11 9.75
N GLN A 79 -13.38 -21.76 8.79
CA GLN A 79 -13.64 -21.63 7.34
C GLN A 79 -13.38 -20.23 6.77
N LYS A 80 -12.75 -19.33 7.54
CA LYS A 80 -12.39 -17.99 7.12
C LYS A 80 -10.89 -17.93 6.83
N LEU A 81 -10.56 -17.42 5.63
CA LEU A 81 -9.16 -17.19 5.24
C LEU A 81 -8.68 -15.86 5.81
N TYR A 82 -7.52 -15.91 6.47
CA TYR A 82 -6.78 -14.75 6.94
C TYR A 82 -5.48 -14.63 6.16
N GLU A 83 -5.29 -13.49 5.52
CA GLU A 83 -4.08 -13.16 4.76
C GLU A 83 -3.80 -11.66 4.86
N PHE A 84 -2.60 -11.25 4.51
CA PHE A 84 -2.30 -9.84 4.27
C PHE A 84 -2.79 -9.44 2.87
N ASP A 85 -3.38 -8.26 2.77
CA ASP A 85 -4.00 -7.76 1.55
C ASP A 85 -3.01 -6.96 0.70
N CYS A 86 -2.05 -6.32 1.34
CA CYS A 86 -1.18 -5.32 0.76
C CYS A 86 0.21 -5.37 1.42
N MET A 87 1.20 -4.82 0.73
CA MET A 87 2.58 -4.64 1.21
C MET A 87 2.84 -3.18 1.57
N TRP A 88 3.80 -2.94 2.43
CA TRP A 88 4.29 -1.62 2.79
C TRP A 88 5.81 -1.57 2.70
N SER A 89 6.36 -0.71 1.84
CA SER A 89 7.78 -0.38 1.84
C SER A 89 8.01 0.76 2.83
N SER A 90 8.45 0.40 4.02
CA SER A 90 8.80 1.34 5.09
C SER A 90 10.22 1.86 4.89
N SER A 91 10.43 3.16 5.08
CA SER A 91 11.77 3.76 5.03
C SER A 91 12.69 3.27 6.14
N LEU A 92 12.13 2.93 7.31
CA LEU A 92 12.88 2.35 8.43
C LEU A 92 13.51 1.01 8.04
N THR A 93 12.70 0.05 7.59
CA THR A 93 13.18 -1.30 7.29
C THR A 93 14.00 -1.34 6.01
N ASP A 94 13.69 -0.49 5.03
CA ASP A 94 14.54 -0.29 3.84
C ASP A 94 15.94 0.19 4.23
N SER A 95 16.05 1.11 5.18
CA SER A 95 17.34 1.61 5.67
C SER A 95 18.09 0.57 6.50
N VAL A 96 17.42 -0.02 7.49
CA VAL A 96 18.04 -1.00 8.40
C VAL A 96 18.51 -2.25 7.65
N SER A 97 17.75 -2.73 6.67
CA SER A 97 18.15 -3.88 5.85
C SER A 97 19.45 -3.65 5.05
N ARG A 98 19.85 -2.40 4.89
CA ARG A 98 21.10 -1.97 4.23
C ARG A 98 22.16 -1.52 5.23
N GLY A 99 21.91 -1.68 6.54
CA GLY A 99 22.81 -1.19 7.59
C GLY A 99 22.92 0.34 7.67
N MET A 100 21.92 1.06 7.17
CA MET A 100 21.88 2.51 7.13
C MET A 100 20.90 3.06 8.18
N PRO A 101 21.16 4.27 8.74
CA PRO A 101 20.22 4.92 9.63
C PRO A 101 18.96 5.39 8.88
N ASP A 102 17.82 5.41 9.59
CA ASP A 102 16.52 5.87 9.07
C ASP A 102 16.40 7.41 9.13
N ASN A 103 17.19 8.07 8.32
CA ASN A 103 17.29 9.54 8.23
C ASN A 103 17.38 10.05 6.78
N GLN A 104 16.77 9.31 5.85
CA GLN A 104 16.83 9.57 4.41
C GLN A 104 18.21 9.34 3.78
N SER A 105 19.12 8.60 4.45
CA SER A 105 20.40 8.20 3.87
C SER A 105 20.27 7.26 2.69
N VAL A 106 19.19 6.51 2.61
CA VAL A 106 18.83 5.70 1.45
C VAL A 106 17.91 6.52 0.55
N ASP A 107 18.40 6.87 -0.63
CA ASP A 107 17.66 7.70 -1.58
C ASP A 107 16.46 6.96 -2.21
N TYR A 108 15.53 7.74 -2.77
CA TYR A 108 14.34 7.20 -3.40
C TYR A 108 14.62 6.27 -4.59
N SER A 109 15.66 6.54 -5.37
CA SER A 109 15.99 5.72 -6.55
C SER A 109 16.39 4.32 -6.13
N THR A 110 17.23 4.21 -5.10
CA THR A 110 17.63 2.93 -4.48
C THR A 110 16.45 2.19 -3.91
N ARG A 111 15.51 2.87 -3.23
CA ARG A 111 14.32 2.27 -2.66
C ARG A 111 13.33 1.83 -3.75
N ILE A 112 13.14 2.62 -4.80
CA ILE A 112 12.29 2.29 -5.96
C ILE A 112 12.82 1.03 -6.66
N GLN A 113 14.14 0.88 -6.80
CA GLN A 113 14.73 -0.34 -7.35
C GLN A 113 14.37 -1.57 -6.48
N GLY A 114 14.47 -1.45 -5.16
CA GLY A 114 14.06 -2.52 -4.24
C GLY A 114 12.57 -2.90 -4.38
N VAL A 115 11.70 -1.92 -4.61
CA VAL A 115 10.27 -2.19 -4.90
C VAL A 115 10.10 -2.92 -6.22
N SER A 116 10.87 -2.57 -7.25
CA SER A 116 10.84 -3.28 -8.54
C SER A 116 11.23 -4.75 -8.38
N ASP A 117 12.24 -5.03 -7.55
CA ASP A 117 12.66 -6.41 -7.24
C ASP A 117 11.56 -7.19 -6.50
N ILE A 118 10.85 -6.56 -5.54
CA ILE A 118 9.68 -7.13 -4.87
C ILE A 118 8.56 -7.43 -5.87
N PHE A 119 8.32 -6.54 -6.82
CA PHE A 119 7.26 -6.70 -7.82
C PHE A 119 7.52 -7.83 -8.81
N ASN A 120 8.76 -8.22 -9.04
CA ASN A 120 9.10 -9.38 -9.86
C ASN A 120 8.57 -10.70 -9.27
N VAL A 121 8.32 -10.76 -7.96
CA VAL A 121 7.93 -12.01 -7.26
C VAL A 121 6.55 -11.92 -6.58
N THR A 122 5.85 -10.79 -6.67
CA THR A 122 4.58 -10.55 -5.97
C THR A 122 3.51 -9.95 -6.87
N THR A 123 2.24 -10.14 -6.48
CA THR A 123 1.07 -9.57 -7.17
C THR A 123 0.21 -8.67 -6.28
N LYS A 124 0.49 -8.63 -4.97
CA LYS A 124 -0.27 -7.78 -4.03
C LYS A 124 0.05 -6.30 -4.23
N PRO A 125 -0.89 -5.41 -3.94
CA PRO A 125 -0.64 -3.97 -3.91
C PRO A 125 0.48 -3.61 -2.93
N LEU A 126 1.14 -2.48 -3.16
CA LEU A 126 2.17 -1.95 -2.27
C LEU A 126 1.96 -0.45 -2.06
N ILE A 127 2.03 -0.01 -0.82
CA ILE A 127 2.13 1.40 -0.44
C ILE A 127 3.58 1.72 -0.05
N PHE A 128 4.04 2.93 -0.40
CA PHE A 128 5.43 3.33 -0.25
C PHE A 128 5.54 4.53 0.70
N ASP A 129 6.39 4.43 1.71
CA ASP A 129 6.69 5.52 2.64
C ASP A 129 7.67 6.50 1.98
N ILE A 130 7.21 7.73 1.77
CA ILE A 130 8.04 8.81 1.21
C ILE A 130 8.52 9.81 2.27
N ASP A 131 8.47 9.40 3.54
CA ASP A 131 8.83 10.29 4.65
C ASP A 131 8.02 11.60 4.59
N ASN A 132 8.67 12.75 4.65
CA ASN A 132 8.01 14.05 4.50
C ASN A 132 7.85 14.52 3.03
N GLY A 133 8.11 13.64 2.06
CA GLY A 133 8.03 13.95 0.63
C GLY A 133 9.21 14.74 0.07
N GLY A 134 10.21 15.05 0.88
CA GLY A 134 11.39 15.81 0.45
C GLY A 134 11.07 17.23 -0.06
N SER A 135 11.83 17.66 -1.07
CA SER A 135 11.56 18.94 -1.75
C SER A 135 10.27 18.86 -2.55
N ILE A 136 9.41 19.87 -2.36
CA ILE A 136 8.14 20.00 -3.06
C ILE A 136 8.30 20.07 -4.59
N GLU A 137 9.47 20.50 -5.06
CA GLU A 137 9.77 20.60 -6.51
C GLU A 137 10.10 19.22 -7.11
N HIS A 138 10.66 18.31 -6.33
CA HIS A 138 11.02 16.96 -6.78
C HIS A 138 9.92 15.92 -6.53
N LEU A 139 9.02 16.20 -5.61
CA LEU A 139 7.92 15.31 -5.22
C LEU A 139 7.08 14.80 -6.42
N PRO A 140 6.69 15.64 -7.41
CA PRO A 140 5.94 15.15 -8.57
C PRO A 140 6.66 14.07 -9.37
N ASN A 141 7.98 14.16 -9.50
CA ASN A 141 8.76 13.16 -10.25
C ASN A 141 8.86 11.84 -9.48
N VAL A 142 9.01 11.90 -8.16
CA VAL A 142 9.01 10.70 -7.29
C VAL A 142 7.66 9.98 -7.41
N VAL A 143 6.56 10.71 -7.29
CA VAL A 143 5.20 10.16 -7.39
C VAL A 143 4.96 9.52 -8.77
N LYS A 144 5.32 10.21 -9.86
CA LYS A 144 5.19 9.65 -11.22
C LYS A 144 5.99 8.35 -11.41
N ASN A 145 7.18 8.28 -10.85
CA ASN A 145 8.01 7.06 -10.96
C ASN A 145 7.39 5.90 -10.19
N LEU A 146 6.91 6.16 -8.97
CA LEU A 146 6.23 5.16 -8.14
C LEU A 146 4.94 4.63 -8.82
N ASP A 147 4.13 5.52 -9.37
CA ASP A 147 2.91 5.17 -10.09
C ASP A 147 3.23 4.31 -11.33
N ARG A 148 4.21 4.71 -12.15
CA ARG A 148 4.61 3.96 -13.36
C ARG A 148 5.04 2.53 -13.07
N ILE A 149 5.70 2.27 -11.96
CA ILE A 149 6.13 0.91 -11.60
C ILE A 149 5.01 0.10 -10.91
N GLY A 150 3.85 0.70 -10.61
CA GLY A 150 2.71 0.01 -10.04
C GLY A 150 2.58 0.09 -8.51
N VAL A 151 3.26 1.03 -7.86
CA VAL A 151 3.00 1.36 -6.45
C VAL A 151 1.57 1.89 -6.35
N SER A 152 0.82 1.40 -5.37
CA SER A 152 -0.62 1.68 -5.26
C SER A 152 -0.93 2.95 -4.48
N GLY A 153 0.05 3.48 -3.79
CA GLY A 153 -0.08 4.73 -3.05
C GLY A 153 1.16 5.06 -2.24
N ILE A 154 1.19 6.26 -1.72
CA ILE A 154 2.28 6.78 -0.87
C ILE A 154 1.74 7.12 0.51
N ILE A 155 2.62 7.03 1.52
CA ILE A 155 2.40 7.59 2.85
C ILE A 155 3.36 8.77 3.00
N MET A 156 2.84 9.93 3.38
CA MET A 156 3.62 11.15 3.58
C MET A 156 3.32 11.76 4.94
N GLU A 157 4.37 12.05 5.72
CA GLU A 157 4.27 12.65 7.05
C GLU A 157 4.43 14.17 7.01
N ASP A 158 3.75 14.86 7.95
CA ASP A 158 3.74 16.32 8.08
C ASP A 158 4.91 16.87 8.91
N LYS A 159 6.10 16.27 8.76
CA LYS A 159 7.33 16.76 9.38
C LYS A 159 8.14 17.63 8.44
N VAL A 160 8.94 18.54 9.00
CA VAL A 160 9.92 19.35 8.27
C VAL A 160 11.34 19.09 8.75
N GLY A 161 12.30 19.27 7.86
CA GLY A 161 13.70 19.03 8.12
C GLY A 161 14.12 17.59 7.93
N LEU A 162 15.28 17.23 8.46
CA LEU A 162 15.79 15.87 8.37
C LEU A 162 14.87 14.91 9.14
N LYS A 163 14.66 13.76 8.54
CA LYS A 163 13.87 12.70 9.17
C LYS A 163 14.50 12.29 10.50
N LYS A 164 13.62 12.14 11.48
CA LYS A 164 13.92 11.47 12.75
C LYS A 164 12.86 10.41 12.98
N ASN A 165 13.31 9.21 13.28
CA ASN A 165 12.42 8.07 13.49
C ASN A 165 11.43 8.36 14.64
N SER A 166 10.15 8.19 14.37
CA SER A 166 9.06 8.49 15.32
C SER A 166 9.02 7.53 16.52
N LEU A 167 9.70 6.38 16.45
CA LEU A 167 9.78 5.42 17.55
C LEU A 167 10.76 5.85 18.66
N PHE A 168 11.64 6.81 18.40
CA PHE A 168 12.54 7.32 19.42
C PHE A 168 11.82 8.31 20.33
N SER A 169 12.05 8.20 21.64
CA SER A 169 11.43 9.06 22.66
C SER A 169 11.88 10.52 22.59
N ASP A 170 13.09 10.80 22.09
CA ASP A 170 13.60 12.16 21.93
C ASP A 170 13.15 12.78 20.61
N GLN A 171 12.03 13.49 20.61
CA GLN A 171 11.48 14.24 19.48
C GLN A 171 11.70 15.77 19.60
N LYS A 172 12.61 16.22 20.48
CA LYS A 172 12.77 17.64 20.86
C LYS A 172 13.00 18.62 19.71
N ASN A 173 13.65 18.16 18.64
CA ASN A 173 14.00 19.04 17.50
C ASN A 173 13.14 18.74 16.25
N VAL A 174 12.12 17.89 16.37
CA VAL A 174 11.23 17.61 15.26
C VAL A 174 10.17 18.68 15.17
N LYS A 175 10.00 19.25 13.98
CA LYS A 175 8.99 20.28 13.72
C LYS A 175 7.94 19.71 12.77
N GLN A 176 6.68 19.96 13.11
CA GLN A 176 5.57 19.69 12.22
C GLN A 176 5.46 20.80 11.18
N ASP A 177 5.16 20.46 9.94
CA ASP A 177 4.87 21.40 8.87
C ASP A 177 3.60 22.20 9.17
N ASN A 178 3.48 23.38 8.62
CA ASN A 178 2.21 24.07 8.71
C ASN A 178 1.19 23.43 7.75
N ILE A 179 -0.08 23.52 8.11
CA ILE A 179 -1.19 22.89 7.37
C ILE A 179 -1.20 23.30 5.90
N LYS A 180 -0.96 24.58 5.60
CA LYS A 180 -0.98 25.10 4.23
C LYS A 180 0.09 24.44 3.35
N ASN A 181 1.32 24.36 3.84
CA ASN A 181 2.44 23.74 3.11
C ASN A 181 2.21 22.25 2.91
N PHE A 182 1.76 21.55 3.95
CA PHE A 182 1.50 20.11 3.84
C PHE A 182 0.35 19.82 2.88
N CYS A 183 -0.73 20.58 2.91
CA CYS A 183 -1.82 20.49 1.94
C CYS A 183 -1.34 20.78 0.51
N GLU A 184 -0.39 21.69 0.33
CA GLU A 184 0.20 21.95 -0.99
C GLU A 184 1.02 20.75 -1.49
N LYS A 185 1.83 20.13 -0.63
CA LYS A 185 2.54 18.88 -0.96
C LYS A 185 1.57 17.78 -1.37
N ILE A 186 0.49 17.56 -0.60
CA ILE A 186 -0.54 16.57 -0.93
C ILE A 186 -1.16 16.87 -2.28
N ARG A 187 -1.50 18.12 -2.56
CA ARG A 187 -2.08 18.53 -3.85
C ARG A 187 -1.12 18.30 -5.01
N LYS A 188 0.16 18.67 -4.86
CA LYS A 188 1.18 18.42 -5.87
C LYS A 188 1.39 16.92 -6.10
N ALA A 189 1.45 16.13 -5.04
CA ALA A 189 1.53 14.67 -5.14
C ALA A 189 0.33 14.10 -5.91
N LYS A 190 -0.90 14.49 -5.53
CA LYS A 190 -2.11 14.00 -6.18
C LYS A 190 -2.22 14.43 -7.65
N ASN A 191 -1.84 15.66 -7.97
CA ASN A 191 -1.83 16.16 -9.36
C ASN A 191 -0.74 15.49 -10.22
N ALA A 192 0.24 14.86 -9.62
CA ALA A 192 1.31 14.17 -10.32
C ALA A 192 0.99 12.71 -10.64
N THR A 193 -0.07 12.14 -10.06
CA THR A 193 -0.45 10.76 -10.33
C THR A 193 -0.89 10.58 -11.78
N LEU A 194 -0.57 9.42 -12.35
CA LEU A 194 -0.99 9.01 -13.69
C LEU A 194 -2.30 8.22 -13.61
N SER A 195 -2.51 7.53 -12.49
CA SER A 195 -3.71 6.74 -12.21
C SER A 195 -4.61 7.45 -11.20
N ASP A 196 -5.92 7.50 -11.48
CA ASP A 196 -6.94 8.00 -10.54
C ASP A 196 -7.10 7.09 -9.31
N ASP A 197 -6.61 5.86 -9.41
CA ASP A 197 -6.67 4.85 -8.35
C ASP A 197 -5.46 4.91 -7.41
N PHE A 198 -4.49 5.79 -7.66
CA PHE A 198 -3.32 5.98 -6.81
C PHE A 198 -3.68 6.76 -5.53
N PHE A 199 -3.31 6.23 -4.38
CA PHE A 199 -3.62 6.81 -3.07
C PHE A 199 -2.50 7.69 -2.52
N VAL A 200 -2.90 8.75 -1.83
CA VAL A 200 -2.01 9.56 -1.00
C VAL A 200 -2.53 9.49 0.44
N VAL A 201 -1.76 8.88 1.32
CA VAL A 201 -2.06 8.73 2.74
C VAL A 201 -1.33 9.83 3.51
N SER A 202 -2.07 10.68 4.18
CA SER A 202 -1.51 11.72 5.06
C SER A 202 -1.27 11.14 6.45
N ARG A 203 -0.02 11.13 6.89
CA ARG A 203 0.38 10.72 8.23
C ARG A 203 0.61 11.97 9.08
N VAL A 204 -0.30 12.18 10.03
CA VAL A 204 -0.25 13.35 10.94
C VAL A 204 0.50 12.97 12.22
N GLU A 205 1.64 13.63 12.48
CA GLU A 205 2.56 13.32 13.58
C GLU A 205 2.27 14.12 14.87
N SER A 206 1.13 14.80 14.95
CA SER A 206 0.77 15.67 16.09
C SER A 206 0.84 14.94 17.43
N LEU A 207 0.36 13.70 17.51
CA LEU A 207 0.35 12.92 18.77
C LEU A 207 1.76 12.59 19.25
N ILE A 208 2.68 12.25 18.35
CA ILE A 208 4.08 11.95 18.66
C ILE A 208 4.80 13.20 19.16
N LEU A 209 4.39 14.36 18.66
CA LEU A 209 4.92 15.67 19.11
C LEU A 209 4.23 16.21 20.38
N GLY A 210 3.42 15.38 21.05
CA GLY A 210 2.76 15.73 22.31
C GLY A 210 1.60 16.70 22.17
N LYS A 211 1.05 16.88 20.96
CA LYS A 211 -0.13 17.70 20.73
C LYS A 211 -1.41 16.89 21.00
N SER A 212 -2.45 17.56 21.52
CA SER A 212 -3.76 16.93 21.71
C SER A 212 -4.48 16.73 20.37
N VAL A 213 -5.51 15.88 20.41
CA VAL A 213 -6.41 15.62 19.26
C VAL A 213 -7.47 16.72 19.12
N ASN A 214 -7.51 17.68 20.05
CA ASN A 214 -8.46 18.80 20.10
C ASN A 214 -7.90 20.04 19.43
#